data_b1a7af9989da4c4977084f87acd326a7
#
_entry.id   b1a7af9989da4c4977084f87acd326a7
#
_cell.length_a   1.000
_cell.length_b   1.000
_cell.length_c   1.000
_cell.angle_alpha   90.00
_cell.angle_beta   90.00
_cell.angle_gamma   90.00
#
_symmetry.space_group_name_H-M   'P 1'
#
loop_
_entity.id
_entity.type
_entity.pdbx_description
1 polymer ?
#
loop_
_entity_poly.entity_id
_entity_poly.type
_entity_poly.pdbx_seq_one_letter_code
_entity_poly.pdbx_strand_id
1 'polypeptide(L)'
;MSNTFFAPLDEQWEPTRATLHAYAKGVGAIARAHAVPHPKWWHISLKVRPNGLVTDNLPVPSGGSVALRMDLVGDSVVIESSDGTASSVPMTDGLTGTEFADALIAAVANCGLEGDYLREKFVDETPREYDPQVATALMGVFVNANTVLERRRATLGDSVGPVQAWPHGFDLAFEWYGTRMEQYEEGGEVQAHPAQLNFGLYPAGRAYFYSNPWPFEGEALLGVELPHGAEWQTEGWKGSVLYYDQVAADPAAETKVLEYAAAVMSAALPTLEG
;
A
#
# COMPACT_ATOMS: atom_id res chain seq x y z
N MET A 1 8.88 -8.78 -26.48
CA MET A 1 8.37 -8.25 -25.22
C MET A 1 8.99 -6.90 -25.03
N SER A 2 8.21 -5.84 -24.92
CA SER A 2 8.75 -4.50 -24.64
C SER A 2 9.39 -4.54 -23.24
N ASN A 3 10.68 -4.19 -23.17
CA ASN A 3 11.42 -4.20 -21.91
C ASN A 3 11.17 -2.87 -21.16
N THR A 4 9.88 -2.53 -20.96
CA THR A 4 9.48 -1.34 -20.19
C THR A 4 9.52 -1.67 -18.71
N PHE A 5 10.06 -0.76 -17.91
CA PHE A 5 10.16 -0.96 -16.44
C PHE A 5 8.77 -1.06 -15.80
N PHE A 6 7.82 -0.25 -16.24
CA PHE A 6 6.42 -0.35 -15.84
C PHE A 6 5.57 -0.89 -16.98
N ALA A 7 4.73 -1.89 -16.70
CA ALA A 7 3.73 -2.35 -17.64
C ALA A 7 2.63 -1.29 -17.80
N PRO A 8 2.15 -1.01 -19.03
CA PRO A 8 0.95 -0.19 -19.20
C PRO A 8 -0.24 -0.81 -18.45
N LEU A 9 -1.04 0.05 -17.82
CA LEU A 9 -2.33 -0.31 -17.23
C LEU A 9 -3.41 0.22 -18.16
N ASP A 10 -4.27 -0.66 -18.67
CA ASP A 10 -5.44 -0.32 -19.47
C ASP A 10 -6.71 -0.33 -18.60
N GLU A 11 -7.85 0.07 -19.13
CA GLU A 11 -9.10 0.15 -18.35
C GLU A 11 -9.60 -1.24 -17.88
N GLN A 12 -9.11 -2.32 -18.47
CA GLN A 12 -9.57 -3.69 -18.16
C GLN A 12 -9.00 -4.22 -16.83
N TRP A 13 -7.98 -3.58 -16.28
CA TRP A 13 -7.39 -4.00 -15.02
C TRP A 13 -8.21 -3.59 -13.79
N GLU A 14 -9.04 -2.56 -13.89
CA GLU A 14 -9.75 -1.96 -12.76
C GLU A 14 -10.71 -2.92 -12.02
N PRO A 15 -11.50 -3.78 -12.69
CA PRO A 15 -12.35 -4.74 -11.98
C PRO A 15 -11.54 -5.69 -11.07
N THR A 16 -10.47 -6.30 -11.60
CA THR A 16 -9.60 -7.19 -10.81
C THR A 16 -8.84 -6.43 -9.72
N ARG A 17 -8.36 -5.21 -9.99
CA ARG A 17 -7.76 -4.36 -8.97
C ARG A 17 -8.72 -4.09 -7.82
N ALA A 18 -9.99 -3.75 -8.13
CA ALA A 18 -11.02 -3.50 -7.12
C ALA A 18 -11.31 -4.77 -6.30
N THR A 19 -11.29 -5.94 -6.92
CA THR A 19 -11.40 -7.24 -6.25
C THR A 19 -10.23 -7.49 -5.30
N LEU A 20 -9.00 -7.31 -5.77
CA LEU A 20 -7.80 -7.46 -4.94
C LEU A 20 -7.81 -6.49 -3.75
N HIS A 21 -8.31 -5.26 -3.94
CA HIS A 21 -8.50 -4.31 -2.85
C HIS A 21 -9.52 -4.81 -1.83
N ALA A 22 -10.68 -5.34 -2.27
CA ALA A 22 -11.68 -5.90 -1.36
C ALA A 22 -11.09 -7.08 -0.55
N TYR A 23 -10.34 -7.95 -1.19
CA TYR A 23 -9.67 -9.08 -0.54
C TYR A 23 -8.55 -8.64 0.41
N ALA A 24 -7.76 -7.63 0.03
CA ALA A 24 -6.73 -7.06 0.89
C ALA A 24 -7.31 -6.50 2.19
N LYS A 25 -8.52 -5.93 2.18
CA LYS A 25 -9.20 -5.48 3.40
C LYS A 25 -9.47 -6.64 4.37
N GLY A 26 -9.84 -7.82 3.88
CA GLY A 26 -9.99 -9.03 4.68
C GLY A 26 -8.66 -9.46 5.32
N VAL A 27 -7.59 -9.49 4.54
CA VAL A 27 -6.23 -9.78 5.05
C VAL A 27 -5.79 -8.74 6.08
N GLY A 28 -6.03 -7.45 5.81
CA GLY A 28 -5.74 -6.36 6.74
C GLY A 28 -6.53 -6.42 8.04
N ALA A 29 -7.78 -6.89 8.00
CA ALA A 29 -8.59 -7.09 9.20
C ALA A 29 -8.01 -8.19 10.10
N ILE A 30 -7.50 -9.28 9.52
CA ILE A 30 -6.82 -10.34 10.25
C ILE A 30 -5.50 -9.82 10.84
N ALA A 31 -4.70 -9.11 10.06
CA ALA A 31 -3.47 -8.50 10.57
C ALA A 31 -3.75 -7.52 11.72
N ARG A 32 -4.79 -6.68 11.63
CA ARG A 32 -5.21 -5.76 12.68
C ARG A 32 -5.57 -6.49 13.99
N ALA A 33 -6.22 -7.63 13.90
CA ALA A 33 -6.68 -8.38 15.08
C ALA A 33 -5.54 -9.14 15.78
N HIS A 34 -4.52 -9.59 15.04
CA HIS A 34 -3.55 -10.57 15.54
C HIS A 34 -2.09 -10.14 15.51
N ALA A 35 -1.71 -9.16 14.68
CA ALA A 35 -0.34 -8.69 14.64
C ALA A 35 0.02 -7.90 15.91
N VAL A 36 1.32 -7.89 16.26
CA VAL A 36 1.81 -7.07 17.38
C VAL A 36 1.61 -5.60 17.03
N PRO A 37 0.84 -4.84 17.83
CA PRO A 37 0.51 -3.45 17.51
C PRO A 37 1.76 -2.56 17.37
N HIS A 38 1.78 -1.72 16.37
CA HIS A 38 2.81 -0.71 16.14
C HIS A 38 2.19 0.70 16.19
N PRO A 39 2.80 1.69 16.86
CA PRO A 39 2.24 3.04 17.00
C PRO A 39 1.91 3.73 15.68
N LYS A 40 2.64 3.42 14.61
CA LYS A 40 2.42 3.95 13.25
C LYS A 40 1.55 3.01 12.38
N TRP A 41 0.82 2.09 12.96
CA TRP A 41 -0.06 1.15 12.26
C TRP A 41 0.63 0.22 11.24
N TRP A 42 1.96 0.13 11.25
CA TRP A 42 2.70 -0.71 10.29
C TRP A 42 2.35 -2.19 10.37
N HIS A 43 1.84 -2.64 11.50
CA HIS A 43 1.42 -4.02 11.72
C HIS A 43 0.22 -4.47 10.87
N ILE A 44 -0.57 -3.54 10.34
CA ILE A 44 -1.70 -3.87 9.44
C ILE A 44 -1.33 -3.88 7.96
N SER A 45 -0.14 -3.39 7.63
CA SER A 45 0.33 -3.29 6.25
C SER A 45 0.92 -4.59 5.74
N LEU A 46 1.05 -4.68 4.42
CA LEU A 46 1.61 -5.83 3.74
C LEU A 46 2.97 -5.48 3.12
N LYS A 47 3.90 -6.42 3.15
CA LYS A 47 5.22 -6.27 2.54
C LYS A 47 5.20 -6.85 1.13
N VAL A 48 5.75 -6.13 0.16
CA VAL A 48 5.88 -6.63 -1.21
C VAL A 48 6.96 -7.72 -1.26
N ARG A 49 6.62 -8.86 -1.85
CA ARG A 49 7.51 -9.99 -2.14
C ARG A 49 7.37 -10.35 -3.62
N PRO A 50 8.28 -11.15 -4.20
CA PRO A 50 8.25 -11.41 -5.65
C PRO A 50 6.94 -11.94 -6.22
N ASN A 51 6.15 -12.66 -5.44
CA ASN A 51 4.91 -13.29 -5.88
C ASN A 51 3.67 -12.83 -5.10
N GLY A 52 3.79 -11.88 -4.16
CA GLY A 52 2.62 -11.49 -3.39
C GLY A 52 2.87 -10.39 -2.36
N LEU A 53 1.80 -10.06 -1.66
CA LEU A 53 1.78 -9.11 -0.55
C LEU A 53 1.63 -9.91 0.76
N VAL A 54 2.55 -9.71 1.72
CA VAL A 54 2.68 -10.58 2.91
C VAL A 54 2.50 -9.77 4.18
N THR A 55 1.70 -10.28 5.14
CA THR A 55 1.58 -9.71 6.49
C THR A 55 2.91 -9.84 7.25
N ASP A 56 3.06 -9.10 8.33
CA ASP A 56 4.01 -9.49 9.37
C ASP A 56 3.58 -10.82 10.03
N ASN A 57 4.46 -11.41 10.83
CA ASN A 57 4.11 -12.61 11.60
C ASN A 57 3.00 -12.31 12.60
N LEU A 58 1.96 -13.12 12.58
CA LEU A 58 0.82 -13.07 13.49
C LEU A 58 1.06 -14.11 14.60
N PRO A 59 1.32 -13.69 15.85
CA PRO A 59 1.57 -14.62 16.94
C PRO A 59 0.36 -15.51 17.23
N VAL A 60 0.57 -16.81 17.32
CA VAL A 60 -0.46 -17.76 17.74
C VAL A 60 -0.44 -17.92 19.27
N PRO A 61 -1.57 -17.81 19.99
CA PRO A 61 -1.60 -17.88 21.46
C PRO A 61 -0.97 -19.14 22.05
N SER A 62 -1.04 -20.26 21.36
CA SER A 62 -0.41 -21.54 21.77
C SER A 62 1.09 -21.63 21.46
N GLY A 63 1.68 -20.61 20.84
CA GLY A 63 3.06 -20.53 20.38
C GLY A 63 3.21 -20.66 18.87
N GLY A 64 4.31 -20.16 18.35
CA GLY A 64 4.54 -20.04 16.91
C GLY A 64 3.89 -18.81 16.29
N SER A 65 3.83 -18.77 14.98
CA SER A 65 3.24 -17.68 14.22
C SER A 65 2.66 -18.15 12.89
N VAL A 66 1.77 -17.32 12.35
CA VAL A 66 1.18 -17.47 11.02
C VAL A 66 1.49 -16.21 10.21
N ALA A 67 1.68 -16.34 8.91
CA ALA A 67 1.71 -15.22 7.97
C ALA A 67 0.72 -15.48 6.83
N LEU A 68 0.09 -14.42 6.33
CA LEU A 68 -0.78 -14.49 5.17
C LEU A 68 -0.06 -13.86 3.98
N ARG A 69 -0.03 -14.55 2.86
CA ARG A 69 0.51 -14.05 1.60
C ARG A 69 -0.58 -14.03 0.53
N MET A 70 -1.00 -12.84 0.13
CA MET A 70 -1.81 -12.66 -1.08
C MET A 70 -0.91 -12.98 -2.29
N ASP A 71 -0.94 -14.21 -2.76
CA ASP A 71 -0.19 -14.68 -3.92
C ASP A 71 -0.94 -14.31 -5.21
N LEU A 72 -0.59 -13.15 -5.78
CA LEU A 72 -1.22 -12.62 -6.99
C LEU A 72 -0.75 -13.37 -8.27
N VAL A 73 0.22 -14.23 -8.14
CA VAL A 73 0.70 -15.09 -9.22
C VAL A 73 0.08 -16.49 -9.14
N GLY A 74 -0.17 -16.97 -7.93
CA GLY A 74 -0.79 -18.26 -7.64
C GLY A 74 -2.28 -18.17 -7.30
N ASP A 75 -2.94 -17.02 -7.50
CA ASP A 75 -4.38 -16.81 -7.38
C ASP A 75 -4.98 -17.26 -6.06
N SER A 76 -4.27 -17.03 -4.95
CA SER A 76 -4.74 -17.43 -3.62
C SER A 76 -4.14 -16.61 -2.51
N VAL A 77 -4.78 -16.58 -1.35
CA VAL A 77 -4.10 -16.21 -0.11
C VAL A 77 -3.59 -17.47 0.56
N VAL A 78 -2.27 -17.57 0.65
CA VAL A 78 -1.57 -18.67 1.34
C VAL A 78 -1.39 -18.31 2.80
N ILE A 79 -1.78 -19.23 3.69
CA ILE A 79 -1.60 -19.14 5.13
C ILE A 79 -0.43 -20.05 5.49
N GLU A 80 0.68 -19.46 5.90
CA GLU A 80 1.94 -20.15 6.21
C GLU A 80 2.14 -20.16 7.71
N SER A 81 2.30 -21.35 8.31
CA SER A 81 2.55 -21.53 9.75
C SER A 81 4.03 -21.83 10.02
N SER A 82 4.52 -21.36 11.16
CA SER A 82 5.91 -21.57 11.59
C SER A 82 6.24 -23.05 11.91
N ASP A 83 5.25 -23.93 11.97
CA ASP A 83 5.44 -25.40 12.07
C ASP A 83 5.68 -26.06 10.70
N GLY A 84 5.69 -25.30 9.61
CA GLY A 84 5.88 -25.76 8.25
C GLY A 84 4.59 -26.20 7.55
N THR A 85 3.43 -26.09 8.20
CA THR A 85 2.16 -26.34 7.54
C THR A 85 1.72 -25.11 6.71
N ALA A 86 0.99 -25.35 5.63
CA ALA A 86 0.40 -24.31 4.82
C ALA A 86 -0.99 -24.72 4.33
N SER A 87 -1.87 -23.72 4.21
CA SER A 87 -3.17 -23.86 3.57
C SER A 87 -3.42 -22.65 2.69
N SER A 88 -4.47 -22.67 1.86
CA SER A 88 -4.77 -21.54 0.99
C SER A 88 -6.27 -21.35 0.81
N VAL A 89 -6.66 -20.08 0.58
CA VAL A 89 -8.01 -19.68 0.15
C VAL A 89 -7.87 -19.13 -1.26
N PRO A 90 -8.56 -19.68 -2.26
CA PRO A 90 -8.43 -19.24 -3.64
C PRO A 90 -9.08 -17.86 -3.84
N MET A 91 -8.46 -17.05 -4.69
CA MET A 91 -9.03 -15.82 -5.23
C MET A 91 -9.69 -16.16 -6.56
N THR A 92 -11.01 -16.10 -6.63
CA THR A 92 -11.78 -16.53 -7.80
C THR A 92 -12.81 -15.50 -8.20
N ASP A 93 -13.18 -15.56 -9.49
CA ASP A 93 -14.27 -14.78 -10.02
C ASP A 93 -15.60 -15.07 -9.32
N GLY A 94 -16.43 -14.04 -9.13
CA GLY A 94 -17.76 -14.14 -8.55
C GLY A 94 -17.84 -14.07 -7.02
N LEU A 95 -16.73 -14.20 -6.27
CA LEU A 95 -16.76 -14.06 -4.81
C LEU A 95 -16.94 -12.61 -4.38
N THR A 96 -17.72 -12.39 -3.33
CA THR A 96 -17.80 -11.10 -2.65
C THR A 96 -16.60 -10.91 -1.71
N GLY A 97 -16.32 -9.65 -1.34
CA GLY A 97 -15.30 -9.34 -0.33
C GLY A 97 -15.61 -9.99 1.03
N THR A 98 -16.89 -10.04 1.39
CA THR A 98 -17.37 -10.68 2.63
C THR A 98 -17.12 -12.18 2.63
N GLU A 99 -17.56 -12.90 1.59
CA GLU A 99 -17.35 -14.35 1.47
C GLU A 99 -15.88 -14.72 1.51
N PHE A 100 -15.05 -13.96 0.81
CA PHE A 100 -13.60 -14.18 0.81
C PHE A 100 -12.99 -13.96 2.21
N ALA A 101 -13.33 -12.86 2.88
CA ALA A 101 -12.83 -12.57 4.22
C ALA A 101 -13.30 -13.62 5.25
N ASP A 102 -14.56 -14.09 5.18
CA ASP A 102 -15.07 -15.13 6.05
C ASP A 102 -14.36 -16.47 5.84
N ALA A 103 -14.04 -16.81 4.59
CA ALA A 103 -13.22 -18.00 4.29
C ALA A 103 -11.81 -17.89 4.87
N LEU A 104 -11.17 -16.71 4.80
CA LEU A 104 -9.86 -16.47 5.41
C LEU A 104 -9.92 -16.55 6.93
N ILE A 105 -10.93 -15.95 7.57
CA ILE A 105 -11.13 -15.99 9.02
C ILE A 105 -11.30 -17.44 9.48
N ALA A 106 -12.09 -18.24 8.79
CA ALA A 106 -12.24 -19.66 9.09
C ALA A 106 -10.91 -20.44 8.93
N ALA A 107 -10.13 -20.11 7.90
CA ALA A 107 -8.86 -20.77 7.65
C ALA A 107 -7.80 -20.42 8.71
N VAL A 108 -7.69 -19.16 9.16
CA VAL A 108 -6.73 -18.78 10.21
C VAL A 108 -7.16 -19.28 11.60
N ALA A 109 -8.48 -19.43 11.84
CA ALA A 109 -8.99 -20.07 13.07
C ALA A 109 -8.48 -21.52 13.21
N ASN A 110 -8.39 -22.26 12.10
CA ASN A 110 -7.79 -23.62 12.10
C ASN A 110 -6.29 -23.63 12.47
N CYS A 111 -5.62 -22.46 12.36
CA CYS A 111 -4.24 -22.27 12.82
C CYS A 111 -4.15 -21.70 14.25
N GLY A 112 -5.29 -21.58 14.96
CA GLY A 112 -5.36 -21.07 16.33
C GLY A 112 -5.44 -19.55 16.45
N LEU A 113 -5.75 -18.83 15.38
CA LEU A 113 -5.99 -17.40 15.39
C LEU A 113 -7.51 -17.13 15.40
N GLU A 114 -8.07 -17.07 16.60
CA GLU A 114 -9.47 -16.71 16.83
C GLU A 114 -9.54 -15.30 17.42
N GLY A 115 -10.53 -14.49 17.01
CA GLY A 115 -10.67 -13.13 17.51
C GLY A 115 -11.89 -12.41 16.98
N ASP A 116 -12.07 -11.18 17.45
CA ASP A 116 -13.11 -10.27 17.00
C ASP A 116 -12.56 -9.41 15.83
N TYR A 117 -13.31 -9.35 14.76
CA TYR A 117 -12.92 -8.62 13.54
C TYR A 117 -13.84 -7.42 13.34
N LEU A 118 -13.28 -6.26 13.00
CA LEU A 118 -14.02 -5.05 12.63
C LEU A 118 -14.65 -5.23 11.24
N ARG A 119 -15.80 -5.92 11.18
CA ARG A 119 -16.45 -6.31 9.92
C ARG A 119 -16.76 -5.14 9.01
N GLU A 120 -17.11 -3.98 9.57
CA GLU A 120 -17.38 -2.75 8.81
C GLU A 120 -16.18 -2.27 7.95
N LYS A 121 -14.99 -2.79 8.18
CA LYS A 121 -13.79 -2.47 7.40
C LYS A 121 -13.65 -3.29 6.12
N PHE A 122 -14.34 -4.44 6.01
CA PHE A 122 -14.20 -5.36 4.88
C PHE A 122 -15.50 -5.90 4.30
N VAL A 123 -16.65 -5.66 4.93
CA VAL A 123 -17.96 -6.09 4.40
C VAL A 123 -18.18 -5.46 3.03
N ASP A 124 -18.41 -6.30 2.04
CA ASP A 124 -18.69 -5.96 0.65
C ASP A 124 -19.40 -7.13 -0.01
N GLU A 125 -20.69 -6.97 -0.25
CA GLU A 125 -21.57 -8.02 -0.80
C GLU A 125 -21.64 -7.98 -2.33
N THR A 126 -20.82 -7.16 -2.98
CA THR A 126 -20.79 -7.08 -4.43
C THR A 126 -20.01 -8.25 -5.01
N PRO A 127 -20.59 -9.11 -5.88
CA PRO A 127 -19.82 -10.10 -6.61
C PRO A 127 -18.70 -9.45 -7.42
N ARG A 128 -17.49 -10.00 -7.35
CA ARG A 128 -16.29 -9.39 -7.89
C ARG A 128 -15.79 -10.13 -9.13
N GLU A 129 -15.30 -9.37 -10.10
CA GLU A 129 -14.62 -9.90 -11.28
C GLU A 129 -13.15 -10.13 -10.97
N TYR A 130 -12.61 -11.29 -11.35
CA TYR A 130 -11.22 -11.64 -11.11
C TYR A 130 -10.57 -12.27 -12.34
N ASP A 131 -9.53 -11.61 -12.86
CA ASP A 131 -8.69 -12.11 -13.95
C ASP A 131 -7.27 -12.40 -13.43
N PRO A 132 -6.81 -13.67 -13.43
CA PRO A 132 -5.48 -14.06 -12.98
C PRO A 132 -4.33 -13.38 -13.74
N GLN A 133 -4.51 -13.08 -15.02
CA GLN A 133 -3.48 -12.43 -15.84
C GLN A 133 -3.31 -10.96 -15.40
N VAL A 134 -4.42 -10.29 -15.12
CA VAL A 134 -4.42 -8.94 -14.58
C VAL A 134 -3.82 -8.90 -13.18
N ALA A 135 -4.15 -9.85 -12.31
CA ALA A 135 -3.57 -9.95 -10.98
C ALA A 135 -2.04 -10.11 -11.03
N THR A 136 -1.54 -10.98 -11.90
CA THR A 136 -0.09 -11.16 -12.17
C THR A 136 0.55 -9.87 -12.70
N ALA A 137 -0.09 -9.18 -13.63
CA ALA A 137 0.42 -7.91 -14.17
C ALA A 137 0.50 -6.82 -13.09
N LEU A 138 -0.53 -6.70 -12.25
CA LEU A 138 -0.53 -5.80 -11.09
C LEU A 138 0.57 -6.13 -10.10
N MET A 139 0.85 -7.42 -9.85
CA MET A 139 1.98 -7.80 -9.01
C MET A 139 3.31 -7.27 -9.57
N GLY A 140 3.51 -7.34 -10.88
CA GLY A 140 4.67 -6.75 -11.56
C GLY A 140 4.77 -5.24 -11.32
N VAL A 141 3.64 -4.52 -11.37
CA VAL A 141 3.58 -3.08 -11.07
C VAL A 141 3.97 -2.81 -9.60
N PHE A 142 3.42 -3.56 -8.65
CA PHE A 142 3.77 -3.43 -7.23
C PHE A 142 5.25 -3.70 -6.96
N VAL A 143 5.83 -4.75 -7.55
CA VAL A 143 7.26 -5.09 -7.39
C VAL A 143 8.15 -3.97 -7.92
N ASN A 144 7.84 -3.44 -9.10
CA ASN A 144 8.64 -2.39 -9.71
C ASN A 144 8.47 -1.04 -8.97
N ALA A 145 7.26 -0.70 -8.57
CA ALA A 145 7.02 0.48 -7.74
C ALA A 145 7.74 0.37 -6.38
N ASN A 146 7.66 -0.79 -5.73
CA ASN A 146 8.41 -1.05 -4.50
C ASN A 146 9.92 -0.84 -4.70
N THR A 147 10.47 -1.30 -5.82
CA THR A 147 11.90 -1.11 -6.13
C THR A 147 12.27 0.37 -6.22
N VAL A 148 11.46 1.18 -6.91
CA VAL A 148 11.69 2.63 -7.03
C VAL A 148 11.55 3.33 -5.68
N LEU A 149 10.50 3.00 -4.93
CA LEU A 149 10.25 3.58 -3.61
C LEU A 149 11.36 3.21 -2.62
N GLU A 150 11.85 1.96 -2.61
CA GLU A 150 12.98 1.54 -1.77
C GLU A 150 14.29 2.25 -2.16
N ARG A 151 14.55 2.47 -3.47
CA ARG A 151 15.69 3.26 -3.93
C ARG A 151 15.60 4.70 -3.43
N ARG A 152 14.42 5.31 -3.51
CA ARG A 152 14.19 6.65 -2.97
C ARG A 152 14.37 6.68 -1.46
N ARG A 153 13.74 5.76 -0.76
CA ARG A 153 13.81 5.61 0.70
C ARG A 153 15.27 5.51 1.20
N ALA A 154 16.08 4.71 0.52
CA ALA A 154 17.51 4.52 0.87
C ALA A 154 18.35 5.80 0.81
N THR A 155 17.87 6.86 0.17
CA THR A 155 18.57 8.16 0.10
C THR A 155 18.16 9.15 1.19
N LEU A 156 17.21 8.81 2.05
CA LEU A 156 16.57 9.75 3.00
C LEU A 156 17.05 9.60 4.46
N GLY A 157 18.05 8.76 4.71
CA GLY A 157 18.59 8.54 6.07
C GLY A 157 17.68 7.69 6.94
N ASP A 158 17.72 7.90 8.27
CA ASP A 158 17.08 7.01 9.25
C ASP A 158 15.64 7.41 9.61
N SER A 159 15.22 8.63 9.26
CA SER A 159 13.87 9.15 9.60
C SER A 159 12.80 8.67 8.61
N VAL A 160 12.85 7.41 8.18
CA VAL A 160 11.93 6.85 7.18
C VAL A 160 11.28 5.54 7.66
N GLY A 161 10.01 5.38 7.34
CA GLY A 161 9.29 4.12 7.48
C GLY A 161 9.65 3.11 6.37
N PRO A 162 9.23 1.86 6.49
CA PRO A 162 9.36 0.86 5.43
C PRO A 162 8.38 1.12 4.28
N VAL A 163 8.73 0.69 3.08
CA VAL A 163 7.78 0.64 1.96
C VAL A 163 6.76 -0.47 2.23
N GLN A 164 5.46 -0.14 2.16
CA GLN A 164 4.37 -1.03 2.55
C GLN A 164 3.16 -0.86 1.65
N ALA A 165 2.48 -1.97 1.35
CA ALA A 165 1.15 -1.93 0.76
C ALA A 165 0.09 -1.81 1.87
N TRP A 166 -0.81 -0.85 1.72
CA TRP A 166 -1.83 -0.54 2.71
C TRP A 166 -3.18 -1.15 2.32
N PRO A 167 -3.71 -2.15 3.06
CA PRO A 167 -4.95 -2.84 2.68
C PRO A 167 -6.16 -1.95 2.52
N HIS A 168 -6.24 -0.84 3.25
CA HIS A 168 -7.39 0.06 3.23
C HIS A 168 -7.47 0.95 1.98
N GLY A 169 -6.33 1.31 1.39
CA GLY A 169 -6.24 2.08 0.14
C GLY A 169 -5.82 1.23 -1.05
N PHE A 170 -5.25 0.07 -0.78
CA PHE A 170 -4.58 -0.78 -1.76
C PHE A 170 -3.48 -0.04 -2.51
N ASP A 171 -2.87 0.91 -1.82
CA ASP A 171 -1.73 1.71 -2.27
C ASP A 171 -0.42 1.19 -1.69
N LEU A 172 0.68 1.59 -2.30
CA LEU A 172 2.04 1.28 -1.84
C LEU A 172 2.72 2.58 -1.46
N ALA A 173 3.21 2.69 -0.22
CA ALA A 173 3.83 3.92 0.25
C ALA A 173 4.86 3.69 1.35
N PHE A 174 5.70 4.71 1.56
CA PHE A 174 6.49 4.90 2.78
C PHE A 174 6.38 6.35 3.25
N GLU A 175 6.69 6.62 4.51
CA GLU A 175 6.72 7.94 5.12
C GLU A 175 8.15 8.34 5.48
N TRP A 176 8.49 9.60 5.24
CA TRP A 176 9.62 10.30 5.83
C TRP A 176 9.11 11.27 6.91
N TYR A 177 9.84 11.38 8.03
CA TYR A 177 9.47 12.20 9.18
C TYR A 177 10.44 13.36 9.32
N GLY A 178 9.88 14.58 9.34
CA GLY A 178 10.59 15.82 9.59
C GLY A 178 10.86 16.06 11.08
N THR A 179 11.48 17.19 11.38
CA THR A 179 11.80 17.62 12.76
C THR A 179 10.78 18.61 13.31
N ARG A 180 10.00 19.29 12.47
CA ARG A 180 8.89 20.14 12.88
C ARG A 180 7.82 19.31 13.57
N MET A 181 7.36 19.76 14.74
CA MET A 181 6.29 19.10 15.49
C MET A 181 4.97 19.85 15.32
N GLU A 182 3.93 19.13 14.92
CA GLU A 182 2.57 19.65 14.77
C GLU A 182 1.66 19.11 15.87
N GLN A 183 0.78 19.97 16.37
CA GLN A 183 -0.27 19.56 17.30
C GLN A 183 -1.48 19.07 16.50
N TYR A 184 -1.99 17.92 16.88
CA TYR A 184 -3.13 17.30 16.27
C TYR A 184 -4.09 16.79 17.35
N GLU A 185 -5.37 17.07 17.21
CA GLU A 185 -6.40 16.60 18.13
C GLU A 185 -6.98 15.29 17.61
N GLU A 186 -6.83 14.21 18.37
CA GLU A 186 -7.40 12.91 18.08
C GLU A 186 -8.12 12.37 19.31
N GLY A 187 -9.42 12.03 19.14
CA GLY A 187 -10.23 11.49 20.25
C GLY A 187 -10.44 12.43 21.44
N GLY A 188 -10.25 13.75 21.26
CA GLY A 188 -10.35 14.75 22.34
C GLY A 188 -9.05 14.97 23.11
N GLU A 189 -7.96 14.32 22.69
CA GLU A 189 -6.61 14.53 23.23
C GLU A 189 -5.73 15.22 22.19
N VAL A 190 -4.95 16.22 22.65
CA VAL A 190 -3.95 16.89 21.80
C VAL A 190 -2.66 16.07 21.83
N GLN A 191 -2.26 15.59 20.67
CA GLN A 191 -1.01 14.86 20.49
C GLN A 191 -0.05 15.67 19.61
N ALA A 192 1.25 15.52 19.83
CA ALA A 192 2.27 16.12 19.01
C ALA A 192 2.84 15.05 18.05
N HIS A 193 2.76 15.32 16.77
CA HIS A 193 3.29 14.43 15.72
C HIS A 193 4.37 15.15 14.90
N PRO A 194 5.43 14.45 14.48
CA PRO A 194 6.38 15.04 13.55
C PRO A 194 5.70 15.29 12.20
N ALA A 195 6.06 16.41 11.60
CA ALA A 195 5.73 16.66 10.20
C ALA A 195 6.21 15.49 9.32
N GLN A 196 5.50 15.20 8.25
CA GLN A 196 5.81 14.02 7.44
C GLN A 196 5.60 14.27 5.95
N LEU A 197 6.27 13.46 5.16
CA LEU A 197 6.11 13.40 3.71
C LEU A 197 6.02 11.95 3.28
N ASN A 198 4.93 11.53 2.70
CA ASN A 198 4.85 10.20 2.13
C ASN A 198 5.13 10.21 0.62
N PHE A 199 5.58 9.07 0.13
CA PHE A 199 5.68 8.77 -1.30
C PHE A 199 5.03 7.44 -1.56
N GLY A 200 4.22 7.36 -2.60
CA GLY A 200 3.51 6.14 -2.90
C GLY A 200 3.05 6.00 -4.35
N LEU A 201 2.48 4.83 -4.64
CA LEU A 201 1.72 4.52 -5.84
C LEU A 201 0.28 4.22 -5.43
N TYR A 202 -0.68 4.96 -5.96
CA TYR A 202 -2.11 4.66 -5.84
C TYR A 202 -2.62 4.06 -7.15
N PRO A 203 -2.97 2.77 -7.14
CA PRO A 203 -3.28 2.05 -8.36
C PRO A 203 -4.78 2.02 -8.68
N ALA A 204 -5.55 3.08 -8.50
CA ALA A 204 -6.99 3.07 -8.77
C ALA A 204 -7.39 4.20 -9.73
N GLY A 205 -8.42 3.99 -10.53
CA GLY A 205 -8.86 4.94 -11.53
C GLY A 205 -7.73 5.28 -12.50
N ARG A 206 -7.41 6.56 -12.69
CA ARG A 206 -6.16 6.95 -13.33
C ARG A 206 -5.02 6.83 -12.33
N ALA A 207 -4.32 5.70 -12.33
CA ALA A 207 -3.24 5.41 -11.40
C ALA A 207 -2.17 6.52 -11.38
N TYR A 208 -1.56 6.78 -10.21
CA TYR A 208 -0.54 7.82 -10.06
C TYR A 208 0.46 7.51 -8.95
N PHE A 209 1.68 7.98 -9.11
CA PHE A 209 2.60 8.21 -8.01
C PHE A 209 2.20 9.49 -7.29
N TYR A 210 2.30 9.48 -5.96
CA TYR A 210 1.86 10.60 -5.15
C TYR A 210 2.84 10.94 -4.04
N SER A 211 2.72 12.16 -3.55
CA SER A 211 3.33 12.60 -2.31
C SER A 211 2.38 13.53 -1.57
N ASN A 212 2.36 13.41 -0.26
CA ASN A 212 1.47 14.20 0.59
C ASN A 212 2.27 14.75 1.78
N PRO A 213 2.77 16.01 1.68
CA PRO A 213 3.40 16.67 2.82
C PRO A 213 2.35 17.06 3.87
N TRP A 214 2.65 16.83 5.13
CA TRP A 214 1.83 17.24 6.25
C TRP A 214 2.69 17.91 7.32
N PRO A 215 2.39 19.18 7.70
CA PRO A 215 1.33 20.03 7.13
C PRO A 215 1.59 20.42 5.68
N PHE A 216 0.52 20.73 4.94
CA PHE A 216 0.62 21.21 3.56
C PHE A 216 0.66 22.74 3.54
N GLU A 217 1.83 23.29 3.24
CA GLU A 217 2.06 24.74 3.18
C GLU A 217 1.91 25.25 1.72
N GLY A 218 0.65 25.50 1.32
CA GLY A 218 0.34 25.85 -0.08
C GLY A 218 1.08 27.06 -0.61
N GLU A 219 1.33 28.09 0.20
CA GLU A 219 2.08 29.29 -0.22
C GLU A 219 3.53 28.97 -0.61
N ALA A 220 4.16 27.99 0.03
CA ALA A 220 5.51 27.57 -0.28
C ALA A 220 5.57 26.58 -1.45
N LEU A 221 4.55 25.76 -1.64
CA LEU A 221 4.59 24.61 -2.54
C LEU A 221 4.00 24.90 -3.92
N LEU A 222 2.83 25.58 -4.00
CA LEU A 222 2.06 25.70 -5.24
C LEU A 222 2.77 26.49 -6.37
N GLY A 223 3.77 27.31 -6.01
CA GLY A 223 4.59 28.03 -6.98
C GLY A 223 5.79 27.24 -7.52
N VAL A 224 6.05 26.04 -6.99
CA VAL A 224 7.18 25.21 -7.41
C VAL A 224 6.75 24.30 -8.56
N GLU A 225 7.43 24.43 -9.70
CA GLU A 225 7.22 23.55 -10.86
C GLU A 225 7.81 22.16 -10.59
N LEU A 226 7.02 21.11 -10.85
CA LEU A 226 7.41 19.72 -10.71
C LEU A 226 7.80 19.10 -12.06
N PRO A 227 8.78 18.18 -12.11
CA PRO A 227 9.24 17.59 -13.37
C PRO A 227 8.24 16.58 -13.95
N HIS A 228 8.40 16.27 -15.23
CA HIS A 228 7.73 15.19 -15.98
C HIS A 228 6.20 15.33 -16.05
N GLY A 229 5.68 16.55 -15.94
CA GLY A 229 4.24 16.81 -15.97
C GLY A 229 3.54 16.50 -14.64
N ALA A 230 4.30 16.31 -13.58
CA ALA A 230 3.73 16.20 -12.23
C ALA A 230 3.13 17.54 -11.80
N GLU A 231 2.11 17.48 -10.97
CA GLU A 231 1.38 18.66 -10.52
C GLU A 231 1.02 18.62 -9.03
N TRP A 232 0.82 19.79 -8.44
CA TRP A 232 0.29 19.90 -7.09
C TRP A 232 -1.22 19.70 -7.10
N GLN A 233 -1.71 18.86 -6.20
CA GLN A 233 -3.11 18.55 -6.00
C GLN A 233 -3.64 19.27 -4.77
N THR A 234 -4.78 19.98 -4.92
CA THR A 234 -5.42 20.72 -3.81
C THR A 234 -6.92 20.43 -3.70
N GLU A 235 -7.52 19.77 -4.70
CA GLU A 235 -8.91 19.37 -4.68
C GLU A 235 -9.08 17.96 -4.14
N GLY A 236 -9.98 17.78 -3.19
CA GLY A 236 -10.22 16.50 -2.50
C GLY A 236 -9.18 16.14 -1.45
N TRP A 237 -7.89 16.24 -1.79
CA TRP A 237 -6.76 16.07 -0.86
C TRP A 237 -5.60 16.98 -1.27
N LYS A 238 -4.60 17.13 -0.41
CA LYS A 238 -3.47 18.04 -0.63
C LYS A 238 -2.17 17.25 -0.77
N GLY A 239 -1.46 17.48 -1.89
CA GLY A 239 -0.20 16.81 -2.18
C GLY A 239 0.25 17.04 -3.60
N SER A 240 0.94 16.08 -4.20
CA SER A 240 1.36 16.12 -5.60
C SER A 240 1.13 14.77 -6.28
N VAL A 241 0.94 14.81 -7.59
CA VAL A 241 0.71 13.62 -8.43
C VAL A 241 1.63 13.63 -9.65
N LEU A 242 2.09 12.44 -10.01
CA LEU A 242 2.68 12.11 -11.30
C LEU A 242 1.88 10.92 -11.85
N TYR A 243 1.08 11.13 -12.88
CA TYR A 243 0.23 10.07 -13.42
C TYR A 243 1.05 8.93 -14.00
N TYR A 244 0.63 7.72 -13.70
CA TYR A 244 1.32 6.49 -14.11
C TYR A 244 1.42 6.37 -15.63
N ASP A 245 0.36 6.73 -16.37
CA ASP A 245 0.31 6.71 -17.83
C ASP A 245 1.31 7.66 -18.51
N GLN A 246 1.77 8.71 -17.81
CA GLN A 246 2.79 9.65 -18.31
C GLN A 246 4.21 9.06 -18.30
N VAL A 247 4.43 7.98 -17.52
CA VAL A 247 5.75 7.39 -17.35
C VAL A 247 5.84 5.92 -17.74
N ALA A 248 4.77 5.15 -17.69
CA ALA A 248 4.79 3.69 -17.81
C ALA A 248 5.44 3.17 -19.10
N ALA A 249 5.20 3.85 -20.25
CA ALA A 249 5.77 3.45 -21.54
C ALA A 249 7.19 4.01 -21.79
N ASP A 250 7.72 4.84 -20.89
CA ASP A 250 9.01 5.50 -21.07
C ASP A 250 10.16 4.57 -20.62
N PRO A 251 11.21 4.40 -21.43
CA PRO A 251 12.40 3.65 -21.02
C PRO A 251 13.08 4.21 -19.76
N ALA A 252 12.92 5.49 -19.48
CA ALA A 252 13.44 6.17 -18.30
C ALA A 252 12.41 6.29 -17.16
N ALA A 253 11.34 5.52 -17.16
CA ALA A 253 10.23 5.62 -16.21
C ALA A 253 10.69 5.63 -14.75
N GLU A 254 11.61 4.73 -14.38
CA GLU A 254 12.18 4.70 -13.04
C GLU A 254 12.88 6.01 -12.67
N THR A 255 13.73 6.53 -13.56
CA THR A 255 14.46 7.80 -13.35
C THR A 255 13.48 8.96 -13.17
N LYS A 256 12.43 9.03 -13.97
CA LYS A 256 11.41 10.07 -13.88
C LYS A 256 10.66 10.07 -12.56
N VAL A 257 10.30 8.89 -12.05
CA VAL A 257 9.66 8.76 -10.73
C VAL A 257 10.62 9.17 -9.60
N LEU A 258 11.89 8.80 -9.69
CA LEU A 258 12.91 9.22 -8.72
C LEU A 258 13.17 10.73 -8.74
N GLU A 259 13.22 11.34 -9.92
CA GLU A 259 13.37 12.80 -10.09
C GLU A 259 12.16 13.55 -9.55
N TYR A 260 10.94 13.07 -9.83
CA TYR A 260 9.71 13.59 -9.24
C TYR A 260 9.77 13.55 -7.71
N ALA A 261 10.06 12.39 -7.12
CA ALA A 261 10.13 12.23 -5.68
C ALA A 261 11.24 13.10 -5.04
N ALA A 262 12.36 13.32 -5.77
CA ALA A 262 13.42 14.21 -5.32
C ALA A 262 13.00 15.68 -5.35
N ALA A 263 12.30 16.12 -6.41
CA ALA A 263 11.82 17.48 -6.56
C ALA A 263 10.78 17.83 -5.48
N VAL A 264 9.81 16.95 -5.23
CA VAL A 264 8.81 17.14 -4.18
C VAL A 264 9.48 17.22 -2.80
N MET A 265 10.42 16.32 -2.49
CA MET A 265 11.17 16.37 -1.24
C MET A 265 11.92 17.70 -1.07
N SER A 266 12.61 18.15 -2.13
CA SER A 266 13.34 19.42 -2.11
C SER A 266 12.43 20.62 -1.86
N ALA A 267 11.23 20.62 -2.44
CA ALA A 267 10.24 21.67 -2.25
C ALA A 267 9.62 21.66 -0.84
N ALA A 268 9.30 20.47 -0.33
CA ALA A 268 8.59 20.31 0.93
C ALA A 268 9.50 20.39 2.16
N LEU A 269 10.76 19.96 2.06
CA LEU A 269 11.71 19.87 3.19
C LEU A 269 11.76 21.14 4.06
N PRO A 270 11.87 22.37 3.50
CA PRO A 270 11.90 23.59 4.33
C PRO A 270 10.64 23.83 5.15
N THR A 271 9.51 23.22 4.79
CA THR A 271 8.23 23.37 5.50
C THR A 271 8.03 22.30 6.58
N LEU A 272 8.84 21.24 6.57
CA LEU A 272 8.71 20.07 7.43
C LEU A 272 9.84 19.95 8.46
N GLU A 273 10.82 20.81 8.37
CA GLU A 273 11.89 20.97 9.37
C GLU A 273 11.60 22.17 10.28
N GLY A 274 11.98 22.05 11.56
CA GLY A 274 11.80 23.08 12.60
C GLY A 274 12.97 23.16 13.55
#